data_fc7b9f2bb2eb8fd96db976f990fd8d4b
#
_entry.id   fc7b9f2bb2eb8fd96db976f990fd8d4b
#
_cell.length_a   1.000
_cell.length_b   1.000
_cell.length_c   1.000
_cell.angle_alpha   90.00
_cell.angle_beta   90.00
_cell.angle_gamma   90.00
#
_symmetry.space_group_name_H-M   'P 1'
#
loop_
_entity.id
_entity.type
_entity.pdbx_description
1 polymer ?
#
loop_
_entity_poly.entity_id
_entity_poly.type
_entity_poly.pdbx_seq_one_letter_code
_entity_poly.pdbx_strand_id
1 'polypeptide(L)'
;EIKRDLYLNKLIERKKNGIEFSNPLLDSIRESYPQELSLGEYCVKQMQERLGITMSKEEAGFIAMHIINARLDIKISDVYDITKMINGCVEMAEYHYKEKFNKDSVSYERFLTHLKYLAQRLFQNKPLPQKLSDDAVFVAMIKKTCNKHYKCALCIQEYIQRTYKKDINDDELITLAIHLKKISTEADF
;
A
#
# COMPACT_ATOMS: atom_id res chain seq x y z
N GLU A 1 -12.16 -15.86 -18.20
CA GLU A 1 -13.00 -17.02 -17.81
C GLU A 1 -12.13 -18.22 -17.42
N ILE A 2 -11.30 -18.77 -18.32
CA ILE A 2 -10.45 -19.95 -18.08
C ILE A 2 -9.55 -19.82 -16.82
N LYS A 3 -8.96 -18.65 -16.56
CA LYS A 3 -8.09 -18.44 -15.39
C LYS A 3 -8.88 -18.44 -14.08
N ARG A 4 -10.10 -17.91 -14.08
CA ARG A 4 -11.00 -17.90 -12.91
C ARG A 4 -11.44 -19.32 -12.55
N ASP A 5 -11.83 -20.09 -13.53
CA ASP A 5 -12.29 -21.46 -13.33
C ASP A 5 -11.16 -22.38 -12.86
N LEU A 6 -9.93 -22.15 -13.37
CA LEU A 6 -8.73 -22.86 -12.92
C LEU A 6 -8.40 -22.55 -11.46
N TYR A 7 -8.52 -21.28 -11.02
CA TYR A 7 -8.31 -20.90 -9.62
C TYR A 7 -9.33 -21.57 -8.69
N LEU A 8 -10.61 -21.49 -9.02
CA LEU A 8 -11.68 -22.08 -8.22
C LEU A 8 -11.54 -23.61 -8.13
N ASN A 9 -11.23 -24.29 -9.22
CA ASN A 9 -11.02 -25.73 -9.22
C ASN A 9 -9.84 -26.15 -8.34
N LYS A 10 -8.71 -25.43 -8.43
CA LYS A 10 -7.55 -25.68 -7.57
C LYS A 10 -7.84 -25.39 -6.10
N LEU A 11 -8.64 -24.35 -5.80
CA LEU A 11 -9.08 -24.04 -4.45
C LEU A 11 -9.91 -25.18 -3.85
N ILE A 12 -10.91 -25.67 -4.60
CA ILE A 12 -11.79 -26.75 -4.17
C ILE A 12 -10.98 -28.05 -3.98
N GLU A 13 -10.07 -28.36 -4.89
CA GLU A 13 -9.20 -29.54 -4.79
C GLU A 13 -8.29 -29.47 -3.55
N ARG A 14 -7.67 -28.33 -3.29
CA ARG A 14 -6.85 -28.12 -2.08
C ARG A 14 -7.66 -28.30 -0.80
N LYS A 15 -8.85 -27.72 -0.75
CA LYS A 15 -9.74 -27.86 0.43
C LYS A 15 -10.19 -29.31 0.66
N LYS A 16 -10.51 -30.05 -0.40
CA LYS A 16 -10.80 -31.50 -0.28
C LYS A 16 -9.61 -32.30 0.26
N ASN A 17 -8.38 -31.85 -0.04
CA ASN A 17 -7.14 -32.49 0.42
C ASN A 17 -6.64 -31.94 1.78
N GLY A 18 -7.38 -31.05 2.44
CA GLY A 18 -7.01 -30.47 3.73
C GLY A 18 -5.78 -29.54 3.67
N ILE A 19 -5.43 -29.04 2.49
CA ILE A 19 -4.25 -28.17 2.31
C ILE A 19 -4.67 -26.71 2.55
N GLU A 20 -4.08 -26.09 3.56
CA GLU A 20 -4.24 -24.66 3.85
C GLU A 20 -2.94 -23.92 3.57
N PHE A 21 -3.05 -22.74 2.95
CA PHE A 21 -1.92 -21.83 2.76
C PHE A 21 -2.07 -20.60 3.64
N SER A 22 -0.98 -20.22 4.30
CA SER A 22 -0.89 -18.93 4.96
C SER A 22 -0.67 -17.83 3.93
N ASN A 23 -1.35 -16.70 4.11
CA ASN A 23 -1.11 -15.50 3.30
C ASN A 23 -0.24 -14.53 4.08
N PRO A 24 1.06 -14.41 3.77
CA PRO A 24 1.99 -13.57 4.50
C PRO A 24 1.69 -12.08 4.38
N LEU A 25 0.75 -11.70 3.52
CA LEU A 25 0.32 -10.32 3.30
C LEU A 25 -1.01 -9.97 3.94
N LEU A 26 -1.72 -10.92 4.58
CA LEU A 26 -3.08 -10.68 5.05
C LEU A 26 -3.18 -9.44 5.95
N ASP A 27 -2.27 -9.29 6.91
CA ASP A 27 -2.23 -8.12 7.80
C ASP A 27 -1.84 -6.84 7.05
N SER A 28 -0.85 -6.94 6.16
CA SER A 28 -0.43 -5.81 5.32
C SER A 28 -1.55 -5.33 4.37
N ILE A 29 -2.33 -6.26 3.82
CA ILE A 29 -3.50 -5.96 2.97
C ILE A 29 -4.59 -5.31 3.83
N ARG A 30 -4.84 -5.80 5.04
CA ARG A 30 -5.82 -5.22 5.97
C ARG A 30 -5.51 -3.75 6.26
N GLU A 31 -4.25 -3.41 6.42
CA GLU A 31 -3.82 -2.04 6.69
C GLU A 31 -3.88 -1.14 5.46
N SER A 32 -3.34 -1.61 4.32
CA SER A 32 -3.19 -0.78 3.12
C SER A 32 -4.38 -0.86 2.16
N TYR A 33 -5.13 -1.96 2.14
CA TYR A 33 -6.19 -2.26 1.18
C TYR A 33 -7.45 -2.84 1.85
N PRO A 34 -8.03 -2.17 2.88
CA PRO A 34 -9.16 -2.69 3.65
C PRO A 34 -10.41 -2.92 2.79
N GLN A 35 -10.64 -2.09 1.77
CA GLN A 35 -11.79 -2.24 0.86
C GLN A 35 -11.67 -3.51 0.02
N GLU A 36 -10.49 -3.76 -0.55
CA GLU A 36 -10.23 -4.96 -1.35
C GLU A 36 -10.29 -6.22 -0.49
N LEU A 37 -9.83 -6.15 0.77
CA LEU A 37 -9.97 -7.25 1.72
C LEU A 37 -11.43 -7.53 2.05
N SER A 38 -12.23 -6.51 2.32
CA SER A 38 -13.68 -6.66 2.59
C SER A 38 -14.42 -7.30 1.40
N LEU A 39 -14.04 -6.95 0.15
CA LEU A 39 -14.56 -7.63 -1.03
C LEU A 39 -14.13 -9.09 -1.09
N GLY A 40 -12.89 -9.40 -0.74
CA GLY A 40 -12.38 -10.78 -0.63
C GLY A 40 -13.16 -11.59 0.40
N GLU A 41 -13.41 -11.02 1.59
CA GLU A 41 -14.21 -11.64 2.65
C GLU A 41 -15.65 -11.90 2.19
N TYR A 42 -16.26 -10.95 1.51
CA TYR A 42 -17.59 -11.12 0.92
C TYR A 42 -17.61 -12.27 -0.10
N CYS A 43 -16.61 -12.33 -1.00
CA CYS A 43 -16.49 -13.41 -1.96
C CYS A 43 -16.36 -14.78 -1.28
N VAL A 44 -15.52 -14.88 -0.25
CA VAL A 44 -15.35 -16.11 0.56
C VAL A 44 -16.67 -16.53 1.17
N LYS A 45 -17.39 -15.59 1.80
CA LYS A 45 -18.72 -15.87 2.39
C LYS A 45 -19.70 -16.41 1.35
N GLN A 46 -19.80 -15.77 0.17
CA GLN A 46 -20.69 -16.23 -0.90
C GLN A 46 -20.31 -17.61 -1.45
N MET A 47 -19.01 -17.93 -1.53
CA MET A 47 -18.56 -19.25 -1.95
C MET A 47 -18.87 -20.32 -0.90
N GLN A 48 -18.68 -20.03 0.40
CA GLN A 48 -19.04 -20.94 1.49
C GLN A 48 -20.54 -21.27 1.47
N GLU A 49 -21.40 -20.26 1.34
CA GLU A 49 -22.85 -20.43 1.31
C GLU A 49 -23.32 -21.25 0.09
N ARG A 50 -22.70 -21.05 -1.08
CA ARG A 50 -23.13 -21.71 -2.33
C ARG A 50 -22.54 -23.10 -2.53
N LEU A 51 -21.32 -23.34 -2.04
CA LEU A 51 -20.58 -24.59 -2.28
C LEU A 51 -20.60 -25.53 -1.06
N GLY A 52 -21.07 -25.05 0.10
CA GLY A 52 -21.09 -25.83 1.35
C GLY A 52 -19.70 -26.17 1.87
N ILE A 53 -18.66 -25.39 1.53
CA ILE A 53 -17.25 -25.61 1.93
C ILE A 53 -16.80 -24.57 2.93
N THR A 54 -16.03 -24.97 3.94
CA THR A 54 -15.41 -24.04 4.88
C THR A 54 -14.12 -23.49 4.28
N MET A 55 -13.96 -22.17 4.31
CA MET A 55 -12.79 -21.48 3.81
C MET A 55 -12.08 -20.72 4.93
N SER A 56 -10.75 -20.61 4.86
CA SER A 56 -9.96 -19.85 5.81
C SER A 56 -10.00 -18.35 5.50
N LYS A 57 -9.64 -17.50 6.47
CA LYS A 57 -9.49 -16.06 6.27
C LYS A 57 -8.39 -15.72 5.26
N GLU A 58 -7.42 -16.60 5.11
CA GLU A 58 -6.31 -16.47 4.17
C GLU A 58 -6.79 -16.36 2.71
N GLU A 59 -7.86 -17.08 2.37
CA GLU A 59 -8.44 -17.06 1.03
C GLU A 59 -9.01 -15.67 0.67
N ALA A 60 -9.56 -14.95 1.64
CA ALA A 60 -9.98 -13.57 1.43
C ALA A 60 -8.79 -12.66 1.05
N GLY A 61 -7.64 -12.86 1.70
CA GLY A 61 -6.40 -12.16 1.36
C GLY A 61 -5.91 -12.48 -0.05
N PHE A 62 -5.95 -13.74 -0.48
CA PHE A 62 -5.58 -14.11 -1.85
C PHE A 62 -6.53 -13.51 -2.89
N ILE A 63 -7.84 -13.49 -2.62
CA ILE A 63 -8.82 -12.83 -3.50
C ILE A 63 -8.55 -11.32 -3.55
N ALA A 64 -8.29 -10.68 -2.41
CA ALA A 64 -7.93 -9.27 -2.35
C ALA A 64 -6.69 -8.96 -3.20
N MET A 65 -5.64 -9.79 -3.16
CA MET A 65 -4.45 -9.64 -4.01
C MET A 65 -4.81 -9.67 -5.51
N HIS A 66 -5.73 -10.53 -5.93
CA HIS A 66 -6.20 -10.53 -7.31
C HIS A 66 -6.98 -9.27 -7.69
N ILE A 67 -7.79 -8.74 -6.77
CA ILE A 67 -8.52 -7.49 -6.97
C ILE A 67 -7.52 -6.31 -7.09
N ILE A 68 -6.54 -6.23 -6.19
CA ILE A 68 -5.47 -5.22 -6.23
C ILE A 68 -4.69 -5.30 -7.54
N ASN A 69 -4.29 -6.50 -7.95
CA ASN A 69 -3.59 -6.73 -9.20
C ASN A 69 -4.39 -6.21 -10.41
N ALA A 70 -5.68 -6.54 -10.49
CA ALA A 70 -6.55 -6.09 -11.57
C ALA A 70 -6.76 -4.56 -11.56
N ARG A 71 -6.90 -3.96 -10.37
CA ARG A 71 -7.12 -2.51 -10.20
C ARG A 71 -5.88 -1.69 -10.55
N LEU A 72 -4.71 -2.17 -10.18
CA LEU A 72 -3.45 -1.45 -10.38
C LEU A 72 -2.78 -1.76 -11.73
N ASP A 73 -3.29 -2.74 -12.49
CA ASP A 73 -2.68 -3.22 -13.74
C ASP A 73 -1.18 -3.54 -13.57
N ILE A 74 -0.87 -4.34 -12.57
CA ILE A 74 0.48 -4.78 -12.20
C ILE A 74 0.55 -6.30 -12.16
N LYS A 75 1.76 -6.86 -12.07
CA LYS A 75 1.92 -8.30 -11.84
C LYS A 75 1.55 -8.65 -10.40
N ILE A 76 1.01 -9.84 -10.18
CA ILE A 76 0.65 -10.30 -8.83
C ILE A 76 1.86 -10.37 -7.89
N SER A 77 3.07 -10.64 -8.43
CA SER A 77 4.34 -10.56 -7.70
C SER A 77 4.60 -9.16 -7.14
N ASP A 78 4.25 -8.13 -7.91
CA ASP A 78 4.51 -6.75 -7.55
C ASP A 78 3.53 -6.25 -6.48
N VAL A 79 2.33 -6.88 -6.36
CA VAL A 79 1.39 -6.60 -5.27
C VAL A 79 2.03 -6.82 -3.91
N TYR A 80 2.83 -7.89 -3.79
CA TYR A 80 3.58 -8.18 -2.56
C TYR A 80 4.54 -7.05 -2.21
N ASP A 81 5.39 -6.66 -3.14
CA ASP A 81 6.42 -5.64 -2.92
C ASP A 81 5.81 -4.26 -2.72
N ILE A 82 4.78 -3.90 -3.49
CA ILE A 82 4.04 -2.64 -3.34
C ILE A 82 3.41 -2.54 -1.96
N THR A 83 2.71 -3.58 -1.50
CA THR A 83 2.06 -3.57 -0.20
C THR A 83 3.08 -3.46 0.92
N LYS A 84 4.18 -4.19 0.84
CA LYS A 84 5.31 -4.11 1.78
C LYS A 84 5.96 -2.73 1.78
N MET A 85 6.17 -2.13 0.60
CA MET A 85 6.75 -0.80 0.47
C MET A 85 5.87 0.25 1.15
N ILE A 86 4.55 0.23 0.90
CA ILE A 86 3.61 1.19 1.49
C ILE A 86 3.66 1.12 3.01
N ASN A 87 3.54 -0.09 3.57
CA ASN A 87 3.54 -0.27 5.03
C ASN A 87 4.88 0.14 5.65
N GLY A 88 6.00 -0.22 5.01
CA GLY A 88 7.32 0.21 5.48
C GLY A 88 7.51 1.73 5.44
N CYS A 89 6.95 2.43 4.45
CA CYS A 89 6.96 3.90 4.42
C CYS A 89 6.17 4.51 5.60
N VAL A 90 5.01 3.92 5.94
CA VAL A 90 4.22 4.34 7.10
C VAL A 90 5.00 4.09 8.40
N GLU A 91 5.56 2.87 8.56
CA GLU A 91 6.36 2.52 9.74
C GLU A 91 7.58 3.44 9.90
N MET A 92 8.28 3.76 8.82
CA MET A 92 9.42 4.71 8.85
C MET A 92 8.98 6.09 9.29
N ALA A 93 7.82 6.57 8.83
CA ALA A 93 7.29 7.85 9.24
C ALA A 93 6.90 7.83 10.73
N GLU A 94 6.14 6.84 11.19
CA GLU A 94 5.77 6.66 12.60
C GLU A 94 7.00 6.57 13.50
N TYR A 95 8.04 5.84 13.09
CA TYR A 95 9.30 5.76 13.81
C TYR A 95 10.00 7.11 13.91
N HIS A 96 10.02 7.89 12.81
CA HIS A 96 10.63 9.23 12.79
C HIS A 96 9.94 10.20 13.74
N TYR A 97 8.59 10.14 13.84
CA TYR A 97 7.80 10.98 14.74
C TYR A 97 7.73 10.42 16.15
N LYS A 98 8.08 9.13 16.37
CA LYS A 98 7.92 8.37 17.62
C LYS A 98 6.46 8.30 18.07
N GLU A 99 5.55 8.26 17.11
CA GLU A 99 4.11 8.30 17.31
C GLU A 99 3.38 7.44 16.28
N LYS A 100 2.27 6.84 16.67
CA LYS A 100 1.38 6.13 15.75
C LYS A 100 0.38 7.10 15.14
N PHE A 101 0.19 6.99 13.82
CA PHE A 101 -0.76 7.82 13.13
C PHE A 101 -2.21 7.37 13.40
N ASN A 102 -3.11 8.37 13.50
CA ASN A 102 -4.55 8.09 13.53
C ASN A 102 -5.00 7.61 12.15
N LYS A 103 -5.23 6.28 12.03
CA LYS A 103 -5.60 5.63 10.76
C LYS A 103 -7.00 6.04 10.25
N ASP A 104 -7.84 6.59 11.12
CA ASP A 104 -9.19 7.05 10.78
C ASP A 104 -9.21 8.51 10.30
N SER A 105 -8.07 9.19 10.33
CA SER A 105 -7.98 10.59 9.91
C SER A 105 -7.95 10.74 8.38
N VAL A 106 -8.56 11.82 7.88
CA VAL A 106 -8.56 12.16 6.45
C VAL A 106 -7.14 12.41 5.94
N SER A 107 -6.26 12.95 6.77
CA SER A 107 -4.86 13.19 6.39
C SER A 107 -4.08 11.89 6.24
N TYR A 108 -4.34 10.89 7.09
CA TYR A 108 -3.75 9.57 6.93
C TYR A 108 -4.23 8.89 5.64
N GLU A 109 -5.54 8.92 5.37
CA GLU A 109 -6.10 8.35 4.14
C GLU A 109 -5.47 8.96 2.88
N ARG A 110 -5.29 10.29 2.86
CA ARG A 110 -4.66 11.01 1.75
C ARG A 110 -3.18 10.64 1.60
N PHE A 111 -2.45 10.52 2.70
CA PHE A 111 -1.06 10.07 2.69
C PHE A 111 -0.94 8.64 2.15
N LEU A 112 -1.76 7.73 2.65
CA LEU A 112 -1.80 6.35 2.19
C LEU A 112 -2.14 6.25 0.70
N THR A 113 -3.10 7.05 0.23
CA THR A 113 -3.47 7.13 -1.19
C THR A 113 -2.31 7.61 -2.04
N HIS A 114 -1.58 8.64 -1.57
CA HIS A 114 -0.37 9.11 -2.27
C HIS A 114 0.70 8.02 -2.35
N LEU A 115 0.97 7.32 -1.25
CA LEU A 115 1.93 6.20 -1.24
C LEU A 115 1.54 5.08 -2.22
N LYS A 116 0.25 4.77 -2.34
CA LYS A 116 -0.25 3.77 -3.31
C LYS A 116 0.05 4.19 -4.77
N TYR A 117 -0.21 5.46 -5.12
CA TYR A 117 0.09 5.96 -6.46
C TYR A 117 1.60 6.06 -6.73
N LEU A 118 2.40 6.46 -5.75
CA LEU A 118 3.85 6.47 -5.85
C LEU A 118 4.38 5.05 -6.10
N ALA A 119 3.99 4.09 -5.25
CA ALA A 119 4.39 2.70 -5.38
C ALA A 119 4.01 2.13 -6.75
N GLN A 120 2.76 2.32 -7.18
CA GLN A 120 2.31 1.87 -8.50
C GLN A 120 3.19 2.41 -9.63
N ARG A 121 3.50 3.71 -9.63
CA ARG A 121 4.36 4.33 -10.66
C ARG A 121 5.76 3.74 -10.65
N LEU A 122 6.36 3.59 -9.47
CA LEU A 122 7.70 3.04 -9.31
C LEU A 122 7.79 1.60 -9.84
N PHE A 123 6.82 0.74 -9.53
CA PHE A 123 6.83 -0.65 -9.99
C PHE A 123 6.44 -0.81 -11.45
N GLN A 124 5.64 0.09 -12.00
CA GLN A 124 5.35 0.15 -13.43
C GLN A 124 6.45 0.86 -14.25
N ASN A 125 7.52 1.36 -13.60
CA ASN A 125 8.56 2.20 -14.22
C ASN A 125 7.97 3.40 -15.00
N LYS A 126 6.87 3.97 -14.50
CA LYS A 126 6.27 5.17 -15.08
C LYS A 126 7.00 6.42 -14.60
N PRO A 127 7.08 7.47 -15.43
CA PRO A 127 7.72 8.72 -15.03
C PRO A 127 7.00 9.34 -13.82
N LEU A 128 7.79 9.87 -12.89
CA LEU A 128 7.30 10.64 -11.77
C LEU A 128 7.02 12.08 -12.19
N PRO A 129 6.05 12.78 -11.57
CA PRO A 129 5.79 14.19 -11.83
C PRO A 129 7.06 15.03 -11.62
N GLN A 130 7.24 16.10 -12.42
CA GLN A 130 8.34 17.06 -12.30
C GLN A 130 7.78 18.46 -12.57
N LYS A 131 7.01 19.01 -11.65
CA LYS A 131 6.39 20.33 -11.80
C LYS A 131 6.65 21.26 -10.61
N LEU A 132 6.81 20.70 -9.42
CA LEU A 132 7.00 21.47 -8.19
C LEU A 132 8.47 21.83 -7.99
N SER A 133 9.38 20.95 -8.39
CA SER A 133 10.85 21.16 -8.27
C SER A 133 11.39 22.24 -9.21
N ASP A 134 10.64 22.65 -10.23
CA ASP A 134 11.03 23.73 -11.13
C ASP A 134 10.94 25.11 -10.47
N ASP A 135 10.14 25.26 -9.40
CA ASP A 135 10.04 26.48 -8.60
C ASP A 135 11.01 26.43 -7.41
N ALA A 136 12.23 26.97 -7.62
CA ALA A 136 13.27 26.98 -6.59
C ALA A 136 12.86 27.73 -5.31
N VAL A 137 12.02 28.77 -5.43
CA VAL A 137 11.51 29.54 -4.27
C VAL A 137 10.55 28.68 -3.45
N PHE A 138 9.64 27.98 -4.12
CA PHE A 138 8.70 27.05 -3.47
C PHE A 138 9.46 25.90 -2.78
N VAL A 139 10.42 25.30 -3.46
CA VAL A 139 11.28 24.24 -2.89
C VAL A 139 11.99 24.72 -1.63
N ALA A 140 12.63 25.90 -1.69
CA ALA A 140 13.34 26.48 -0.55
C ALA A 140 12.40 26.78 0.62
N MET A 141 11.19 27.28 0.32
CA MET A 141 10.16 27.53 1.32
C MET A 141 9.72 26.25 2.03
N ILE A 142 9.45 25.16 1.29
CA ILE A 142 9.06 23.88 1.88
C ILE A 142 10.20 23.31 2.72
N LYS A 143 11.43 23.29 2.22
CA LYS A 143 12.61 22.81 2.96
C LYS A 143 12.81 23.58 4.27
N LYS A 144 12.52 24.89 4.30
CA LYS A 144 12.63 25.73 5.49
C LYS A 144 11.46 25.54 6.46
N THR A 145 10.22 25.63 5.96
CA THR A 145 8.99 25.64 6.79
C THR A 145 8.54 24.25 7.21
N CYS A 146 8.91 23.23 6.44
CA CYS A 146 8.58 21.83 6.68
C CYS A 146 9.83 20.97 6.95
N ASN A 147 10.89 21.55 7.53
CA ASN A 147 12.19 20.88 7.66
C ASN A 147 12.13 19.49 8.32
N LYS A 148 11.39 19.35 9.45
CA LYS A 148 11.21 18.08 10.14
C LYS A 148 10.54 17.04 9.22
N HIS A 149 9.53 17.44 8.48
CA HIS A 149 8.75 16.58 7.59
C HIS A 149 9.54 16.23 6.32
N TYR A 150 10.31 17.18 5.80
CA TYR A 150 11.20 16.92 4.67
C TYR A 150 12.31 15.91 5.03
N LYS A 151 12.88 16.01 6.24
CA LYS A 151 13.83 15.00 6.74
C LYS A 151 13.19 13.62 6.84
N CYS A 152 11.94 13.53 7.27
CA CYS A 152 11.20 12.26 7.28
C CYS A 152 11.00 11.72 5.84
N ALA A 153 10.67 12.59 4.88
CA ALA A 153 10.56 12.19 3.48
C ALA A 153 11.88 11.65 2.91
N LEU A 154 13.03 12.22 3.31
CA LEU A 154 14.35 11.68 2.95
C LEU A 154 14.60 10.29 3.56
N CYS A 155 14.17 10.03 4.80
CA CYS A 155 14.26 8.69 5.38
C CYS A 155 13.43 7.67 4.60
N ILE A 156 12.22 8.06 4.14
CA ILE A 156 11.38 7.23 3.27
C ILE A 156 12.08 6.97 1.93
N GLN A 157 12.67 7.98 1.30
CA GLN A 157 13.46 7.82 0.06
C GLN A 157 14.58 6.80 0.25
N GLU A 158 15.37 6.95 1.32
CA GLU A 158 16.48 6.04 1.62
C GLU A 158 15.99 4.59 1.81
N TYR A 159 14.87 4.40 2.51
CA TYR A 159 14.23 3.09 2.66
C TYR A 159 13.83 2.48 1.31
N ILE A 160 13.15 3.26 0.45
CA ILE A 160 12.72 2.80 -0.87
C ILE A 160 13.93 2.43 -1.73
N GLN A 161 14.97 3.26 -1.75
CA GLN A 161 16.17 3.02 -2.55
C GLN A 161 16.93 1.79 -2.05
N ARG A 162 17.13 1.65 -0.74
CA ARG A 162 17.89 0.52 -0.18
C ARG A 162 17.18 -0.81 -0.38
N THR A 163 15.85 -0.83 -0.18
CA THR A 163 15.07 -2.05 -0.17
C THR A 163 14.64 -2.48 -1.58
N TYR A 164 14.17 -1.53 -2.40
CA TYR A 164 13.54 -1.82 -3.69
C TYR A 164 14.37 -1.37 -4.90
N LYS A 165 15.50 -0.67 -4.68
CA LYS A 165 16.35 -0.12 -5.75
C LYS A 165 15.57 0.82 -6.67
N LYS A 166 14.64 1.59 -6.09
CA LYS A 166 13.82 2.58 -6.77
C LYS A 166 14.16 3.96 -6.24
N ASP A 167 14.15 4.95 -7.12
CA ASP A 167 14.43 6.34 -6.75
C ASP A 167 13.15 7.18 -6.86
N ILE A 168 13.00 8.12 -5.94
CA ILE A 168 11.98 9.17 -5.99
C ILE A 168 12.63 10.53 -6.22
N ASN A 169 11.96 11.39 -6.96
CA ASN A 169 12.44 12.71 -7.31
C ASN A 169 12.08 13.77 -6.26
N ASP A 170 12.56 14.99 -6.44
CA ASP A 170 12.32 16.12 -5.53
C ASP A 170 10.83 16.47 -5.41
N ASP A 171 10.03 16.34 -6.47
CA ASP A 171 8.58 16.57 -6.45
C ASP A 171 7.89 15.63 -5.47
N GLU A 172 8.25 14.35 -5.50
CA GLU A 172 7.69 13.35 -4.59
C GLU A 172 8.14 13.61 -3.13
N LEU A 173 9.41 14.04 -2.91
CA LEU A 173 9.89 14.44 -1.58
C LEU A 173 9.10 15.62 -1.01
N ILE A 174 8.83 16.63 -1.84
CA ILE A 174 8.04 17.79 -1.45
C ILE A 174 6.61 17.36 -1.10
N THR A 175 6.01 16.54 -1.95
CA THR A 175 4.64 16.06 -1.76
C THR A 175 4.52 15.21 -0.49
N LEU A 176 5.48 14.31 -0.26
CA LEU A 176 5.56 13.53 0.98
C LEU A 176 5.68 14.44 2.22
N ALA A 177 6.57 15.46 2.17
CA ALA A 177 6.74 16.38 3.27
C ALA A 177 5.45 17.15 3.62
N ILE A 178 4.66 17.53 2.61
CA ILE A 178 3.37 18.19 2.79
C ILE A 178 2.33 17.25 3.44
N HIS A 179 2.25 16.00 2.98
CA HIS A 179 1.35 15.01 3.59
C HIS A 179 1.75 14.72 5.04
N LEU A 180 3.04 14.51 5.29
CA LEU A 180 3.56 14.26 6.64
C LEU A 180 3.30 15.42 7.59
N LYS A 181 3.40 16.67 7.12
CA LYS A 181 3.04 17.84 7.92
C LYS A 181 1.57 17.81 8.33
N LYS A 182 0.66 17.49 7.41
CA LYS A 182 -0.78 17.44 7.70
C LYS A 182 -1.12 16.37 8.73
N ILE A 183 -0.50 15.19 8.65
CA ILE A 183 -0.74 14.11 9.62
C ILE A 183 -0.26 14.52 11.01
N SER A 184 0.95 15.08 11.11
CA SER A 184 1.53 15.45 12.41
C SER A 184 0.81 16.60 13.10
N THR A 185 0.12 17.47 12.36
CA THR A 185 -0.68 18.57 12.96
C THR A 185 -2.06 18.12 13.41
N GLU A 186 -2.58 16.99 12.93
CA GLU A 186 -3.84 16.41 13.41
C GLU A 186 -3.65 15.56 14.67
N ALA A 187 -2.42 15.15 14.97
CA ALA A 187 -2.07 14.42 16.20
C ALA A 187 -1.99 15.33 17.43
N ASP A 188 -1.88 16.65 17.24
CA ASP A 188 -1.78 17.66 18.31
C ASP A 188 -3.16 18.14 18.82
N PHE A 189 -4.27 17.52 18.40
CA PHE A 189 -5.64 17.78 18.84
C PHE A 189 -6.33 16.49 19.30
#